data_76d020334b689f7ba42e3d06ef4aa8cc
#
_entry.id   76d020334b689f7ba42e3d06ef4aa8cc
#
_cell.length_a   1.000
_cell.length_b   1.000
_cell.length_c   1.000
_cell.angle_alpha   90.00
_cell.angle_beta   90.00
_cell.angle_gamma   90.00
#
_symmetry.space_group_name_H-M   'P 1'
#
loop_
_entity.id
_entity.type
_entity.pdbx_description
1 polymer ?
#
loop_
_entity_poly.entity_id
_entity_poly.type
_entity_poly.pdbx_seq_one_letter_code
_entity_poly.pdbx_strand_id
1 'polypeptide(L)'
;GGQARGPRSRSERGQDALIRVDMTLDEVVFGAAKSIEIDTAILCEECNGTCCRPGTSPSVCDICRGSGSIQRQVRSLLGNVMTSQPCGACRGFGQVIADQCNKCRGQGRVRARRTLDLNIPAGVEDGLRLQLSGQGEVGFAGGPQGDIYVDIAVRAHEIYSRSGDDLHCTLEVPLHDAVLGNRAKIETFDGPIEIQIEHGSQSGDQIHLKNKGVTHLRGSGRGDL
;
A
#
# COMPACT_ATOMS: atom_id res chain seq x y z
N GLY A 1 -19.62 -24.39 -30.17
CA GLY A 1 -19.25 -23.18 -30.89
C GLY A 1 -18.37 -22.29 -30.00
N GLY A 2 -17.03 -22.42 -30.09
CA GLY A 2 -16.11 -21.53 -29.41
C GLY A 2 -16.14 -20.17 -30.10
N GLN A 3 -16.63 -19.14 -29.41
CA GLN A 3 -16.54 -17.78 -29.88
C GLN A 3 -15.06 -17.40 -30.02
N ALA A 4 -14.65 -16.95 -31.21
CA ALA A 4 -13.33 -16.39 -31.44
C ALA A 4 -13.17 -15.16 -30.50
N ARG A 5 -12.34 -15.31 -29.46
CA ARG A 5 -11.95 -14.16 -28.63
C ARG A 5 -11.22 -13.16 -29.53
N GLY A 6 -11.66 -11.91 -29.49
CA GLY A 6 -10.99 -10.83 -30.22
C GLY A 6 -9.51 -10.69 -29.83
N PRO A 7 -8.77 -9.74 -30.44
CA PRO A 7 -7.36 -9.53 -30.16
C PRO A 7 -7.16 -9.21 -28.67
N ARG A 8 -6.03 -9.69 -28.13
CA ARG A 8 -5.65 -9.38 -26.74
C ARG A 8 -5.30 -7.91 -26.60
N SER A 9 -5.68 -7.30 -25.49
CA SER A 9 -5.17 -5.98 -25.15
C SER A 9 -3.66 -6.06 -24.85
N ARG A 10 -2.89 -5.08 -25.28
CA ARG A 10 -1.51 -4.87 -24.84
C ARG A 10 -1.46 -4.23 -23.46
N SER A 11 -2.51 -3.49 -23.11
CA SER A 11 -2.63 -2.82 -21.85
C SER A 11 -2.91 -3.86 -20.75
N GLU A 12 -2.02 -3.98 -19.82
CA GLU A 12 -2.12 -4.86 -18.64
C GLU A 12 -2.09 -3.99 -17.38
N ARG A 13 -2.82 -4.39 -16.34
CA ARG A 13 -2.77 -3.70 -15.06
C ARG A 13 -1.37 -3.82 -14.44
N GLY A 14 -0.90 -2.74 -13.83
CA GLY A 14 0.35 -2.71 -13.08
C GLY A 14 0.30 -3.57 -11.83
N GLN A 15 1.47 -3.90 -11.33
CA GLN A 15 1.60 -4.69 -10.12
C GLN A 15 1.27 -3.86 -8.88
N ASP A 16 0.66 -4.52 -7.90
CA ASP A 16 0.49 -3.96 -6.57
C ASP A 16 1.81 -4.03 -5.80
N ALA A 17 2.03 -3.08 -4.91
CA ALA A 17 3.20 -3.05 -4.04
C ALA A 17 2.78 -3.17 -2.58
N LEU A 18 3.60 -3.82 -1.77
CA LEU A 18 3.45 -3.91 -0.33
C LEU A 18 4.63 -3.20 0.32
N ILE A 19 4.35 -2.26 1.20
CA ILE A 19 5.34 -1.51 1.98
C ILE A 19 5.01 -1.63 3.46
N ARG A 20 6.05 -1.69 4.29
CA ARG A 20 5.93 -1.65 5.73
C ARG A 20 6.38 -0.29 6.23
N VAL A 21 5.59 0.31 7.11
CA VAL A 21 5.89 1.58 7.75
C VAL A 21 5.91 1.38 9.26
N ASP A 22 7.06 1.64 9.85
CA ASP A 22 7.23 1.62 11.30
C ASP A 22 6.73 2.93 11.90
N MET A 23 5.97 2.84 12.98
CA MET A 23 5.46 3.96 13.76
C MET A 23 5.86 3.84 15.21
N THR A 24 6.11 4.96 15.83
CA THR A 24 6.28 5.08 17.29
C THR A 24 4.92 5.25 17.95
N LEU A 25 4.85 5.04 19.27
CA LEU A 25 3.57 5.11 19.97
C LEU A 25 2.99 6.55 20.01
N ASP A 26 3.85 7.56 20.07
CA ASP A 26 3.46 8.98 19.96
C ASP A 26 2.87 9.30 18.57
N GLU A 27 3.46 8.81 17.51
CA GLU A 27 2.90 8.94 16.16
C GLU A 27 1.53 8.25 16.03
N VAL A 28 1.33 7.14 16.73
CA VAL A 28 0.03 6.47 16.78
C VAL A 28 -1.01 7.27 17.55
N VAL A 29 -0.61 7.92 18.66
CA VAL A 29 -1.52 8.74 19.46
C VAL A 29 -2.04 9.93 18.69
N PHE A 30 -1.18 10.62 17.93
CA PHE A 30 -1.52 11.89 17.26
C PHE A 30 -1.72 11.77 15.75
N GLY A 31 -1.37 10.65 15.15
CA GLY A 31 -1.25 10.51 13.71
C GLY A 31 0.08 11.06 13.20
N ALA A 32 0.47 10.68 12.00
CA ALA A 32 1.73 11.11 11.40
C ALA A 32 1.61 11.28 9.89
N ALA A 33 2.32 12.27 9.37
CA ALA A 33 2.61 12.40 7.95
C ALA A 33 4.03 11.88 7.68
N LYS A 34 4.15 10.88 6.81
CA LYS A 34 5.44 10.28 6.43
C LYS A 34 5.64 10.32 4.94
N SER A 35 6.84 10.67 4.51
CA SER A 35 7.25 10.61 3.10
C SER A 35 8.22 9.44 2.93
N ILE A 36 7.91 8.55 2.03
CA ILE A 36 8.74 7.38 1.72
C ILE A 36 9.12 7.37 0.24
N GLU A 37 10.34 6.94 -0.04
CA GLU A 37 10.78 6.73 -1.42
C GLU A 37 10.47 5.29 -1.86
N ILE A 38 9.86 5.15 -3.02
CA ILE A 38 9.54 3.87 -3.62
C ILE A 38 10.11 3.77 -5.03
N ASP A 39 10.64 2.61 -5.37
CA ASP A 39 11.00 2.26 -6.74
C ASP A 39 9.78 1.67 -7.44
N THR A 40 9.30 2.35 -8.47
CA THR A 40 8.06 2.00 -9.15
C THR A 40 8.20 2.12 -10.66
N ALA A 41 7.19 1.72 -11.41
CA ALA A 41 7.09 1.99 -12.83
C ALA A 41 6.09 3.11 -13.08
N ILE A 42 6.53 4.13 -13.79
CA ILE A 42 5.71 5.29 -14.20
C ILE A 42 5.44 5.25 -15.70
N LEU A 43 4.45 6.00 -16.14
CA LEU A 43 4.13 6.14 -17.56
C LEU A 43 5.34 6.72 -18.31
N CYS A 44 5.62 6.16 -19.48
CA CYS A 44 6.69 6.70 -20.32
C CYS A 44 6.28 8.06 -20.90
N GLU A 45 7.01 9.11 -20.57
CA GLU A 45 6.72 10.49 -21.01
C GLU A 45 6.84 10.69 -22.52
N GLU A 46 7.73 9.92 -23.20
CA GLU A 46 7.92 10.07 -24.63
C GLU A 46 6.77 9.48 -25.45
N CYS A 47 6.28 8.30 -25.09
CA CYS A 47 5.23 7.64 -25.84
C CYS A 47 3.87 7.61 -25.15
N ASN A 48 3.77 8.12 -23.92
CA ASN A 48 2.52 8.16 -23.15
C ASN A 48 1.76 6.81 -23.14
N GLY A 49 2.51 5.70 -23.04
CA GLY A 49 1.94 4.36 -22.97
C GLY A 49 1.66 3.71 -24.33
N THR A 50 1.83 4.40 -25.46
CA THR A 50 1.58 3.83 -26.80
C THR A 50 2.61 2.77 -27.19
N CYS A 51 3.73 2.71 -26.53
CA CYS A 51 4.86 1.82 -26.82
C CYS A 51 5.59 2.14 -28.15
N CYS A 52 5.08 3.07 -28.94
CA CYS A 52 5.61 3.45 -30.25
C CYS A 52 6.53 4.66 -30.14
N ARG A 53 7.45 4.79 -31.07
CA ARG A 53 8.24 6.02 -31.24
C ARG A 53 7.29 7.20 -31.46
N PRO A 54 7.57 8.38 -30.87
CA PRO A 54 6.77 9.58 -31.11
C PRO A 54 6.55 9.84 -32.60
N GLY A 55 5.30 10.07 -33.00
CA GLY A 55 4.90 10.25 -34.40
C GLY A 55 4.61 8.97 -35.17
N THR A 56 4.73 7.82 -34.54
CA THR A 56 4.34 6.52 -35.13
C THR A 56 3.19 5.88 -34.32
N SER A 57 2.49 4.95 -34.97
CA SER A 57 1.37 4.22 -34.34
C SER A 57 1.48 2.72 -34.65
N PRO A 58 0.83 1.85 -33.83
CA PRO A 58 0.78 0.44 -34.13
C PRO A 58 0.09 0.20 -35.47
N SER A 59 0.66 -0.68 -36.30
CA SER A 59 0.09 -1.11 -37.57
C SER A 59 -0.76 -2.38 -37.41
N VAL A 60 -1.78 -2.55 -38.23
CA VAL A 60 -2.57 -3.78 -38.26
C VAL A 60 -1.68 -4.93 -38.69
N CYS A 61 -1.77 -6.08 -38.03
CA CYS A 61 -1.00 -7.26 -38.41
C CYS A 61 -1.47 -7.83 -39.74
N ASP A 62 -0.59 -7.91 -40.72
CA ASP A 62 -0.89 -8.38 -42.07
C ASP A 62 -1.34 -9.85 -42.11
N ILE A 63 -0.83 -10.68 -41.19
CA ILE A 63 -1.13 -12.12 -41.15
C ILE A 63 -2.54 -12.39 -40.63
N CYS A 64 -2.95 -11.79 -39.54
CA CYS A 64 -4.26 -12.01 -38.94
C CYS A 64 -5.25 -10.87 -39.24
N ARG A 65 -4.85 -9.84 -39.96
CA ARG A 65 -5.68 -8.68 -40.34
C ARG A 65 -6.44 -8.08 -39.14
N GLY A 66 -5.75 -7.98 -38.00
CA GLY A 66 -6.31 -7.38 -36.77
C GLY A 66 -7.07 -8.37 -35.88
N SER A 67 -7.36 -9.59 -36.30
CA SER A 67 -8.13 -10.54 -35.46
C SER A 67 -7.36 -11.10 -34.28
N GLY A 68 -6.04 -10.98 -34.24
CA GLY A 68 -5.19 -11.53 -33.18
C GLY A 68 -5.07 -13.06 -33.19
N SER A 69 -5.84 -13.76 -34.01
CA SER A 69 -5.85 -15.23 -34.08
C SER A 69 -5.83 -15.71 -35.52
N ILE A 70 -5.33 -16.91 -35.71
CA ILE A 70 -5.34 -17.63 -36.98
C ILE A 70 -6.05 -18.98 -36.81
N GLN A 71 -6.81 -19.39 -37.80
CA GLN A 71 -7.41 -20.72 -37.81
C GLN A 71 -6.40 -21.72 -38.37
N ARG A 72 -6.22 -22.82 -37.65
CA ARG A 72 -5.36 -23.93 -38.08
C ARG A 72 -6.12 -25.24 -38.05
N GLN A 73 -6.02 -25.99 -39.13
CA GLN A 73 -6.58 -27.31 -39.16
C GLN A 73 -5.66 -28.30 -38.43
N VAL A 74 -6.20 -28.99 -37.44
CA VAL A 74 -5.48 -30.02 -36.66
C VAL A 74 -6.17 -31.36 -36.87
N ARG A 75 -5.39 -32.38 -37.16
CA ARG A 75 -5.90 -33.76 -37.28
C ARG A 75 -6.19 -34.27 -35.86
N SER A 76 -7.41 -34.69 -35.65
CA SER A 76 -7.90 -35.36 -34.43
C SER A 76 -8.30 -36.78 -34.78
N LEU A 77 -8.45 -37.63 -33.76
CA LEU A 77 -8.98 -39.00 -33.89
C LEU A 77 -10.39 -39.05 -34.51
N LEU A 78 -11.13 -37.95 -34.43
CA LEU A 78 -12.49 -37.80 -35.00
C LEU A 78 -12.54 -37.02 -36.31
N GLY A 79 -11.37 -36.81 -36.96
CA GLY A 79 -11.28 -36.07 -38.22
C GLY A 79 -10.52 -34.73 -38.10
N ASN A 80 -10.60 -33.93 -39.14
CA ASN A 80 -9.95 -32.62 -39.19
C ASN A 80 -10.78 -31.58 -38.40
N VAL A 81 -10.21 -30.98 -37.37
CA VAL A 81 -10.86 -29.95 -36.53
C VAL A 81 -10.15 -28.61 -36.79
N MET A 82 -10.95 -27.56 -37.01
CA MET A 82 -10.43 -26.19 -37.08
C MET A 82 -10.26 -25.65 -35.68
N THR A 83 -9.02 -25.31 -35.29
CA THR A 83 -8.70 -24.70 -34.01
C THR A 83 -8.21 -23.27 -34.20
N SER A 84 -8.66 -22.35 -33.34
CA SER A 84 -8.16 -20.98 -33.31
C SER A 84 -6.93 -20.90 -32.42
N GLN A 85 -5.83 -20.39 -32.95
CA GLN A 85 -4.58 -20.19 -32.22
C GLN A 85 -4.18 -18.71 -32.26
N PRO A 86 -3.50 -18.17 -31.23
CA PRO A 86 -2.96 -16.81 -31.28
C PRO A 86 -2.04 -16.65 -32.48
N CYS A 87 -2.17 -15.54 -33.20
CA CYS A 87 -1.29 -15.21 -34.33
C CYS A 87 0.15 -15.06 -33.84
N GLY A 88 1.06 -15.86 -34.36
CA GLY A 88 2.48 -15.84 -33.96
C GLY A 88 3.19 -14.51 -34.29
N ALA A 89 2.80 -13.84 -35.38
CA ALA A 89 3.43 -12.57 -35.78
C ALA A 89 3.12 -11.41 -34.85
N CYS A 90 1.86 -11.28 -34.38
CA CYS A 90 1.47 -10.22 -33.45
C CYS A 90 1.29 -10.73 -32.02
N ARG A 91 1.56 -11.99 -31.74
CA ARG A 91 1.40 -12.62 -30.42
C ARG A 91 -0.03 -12.50 -29.85
N GLY A 92 -1.01 -12.46 -30.71
CA GLY A 92 -2.41 -12.34 -30.32
C GLY A 92 -2.94 -10.91 -30.20
N PHE A 93 -2.10 -9.89 -30.40
CA PHE A 93 -2.51 -8.48 -30.22
C PHE A 93 -3.26 -7.88 -31.43
N GLY A 94 -3.26 -8.54 -32.56
CA GLY A 94 -3.89 -8.01 -33.78
C GLY A 94 -3.12 -6.86 -34.43
N GLN A 95 -2.19 -6.26 -33.75
CA GLN A 95 -1.38 -5.12 -34.17
C GLN A 95 0.11 -5.39 -33.91
N VAL A 96 0.98 -4.78 -34.72
CA VAL A 96 2.44 -4.85 -34.59
C VAL A 96 3.00 -3.46 -34.37
N ILE A 97 3.95 -3.34 -33.45
CA ILE A 97 4.72 -2.11 -33.23
C ILE A 97 6.01 -2.26 -34.01
N ALA A 98 6.10 -1.60 -35.18
CA ALA A 98 7.29 -1.61 -36.02
C ALA A 98 8.40 -0.75 -35.40
N ASP A 99 8.05 0.48 -34.98
CA ASP A 99 8.97 1.43 -34.38
C ASP A 99 8.69 1.56 -32.88
N GLN A 100 9.47 0.86 -32.09
CA GLN A 100 9.34 0.91 -30.62
C GLN A 100 9.90 2.22 -30.07
N CYS A 101 9.27 2.73 -29.01
CA CYS A 101 9.79 3.85 -28.24
C CYS A 101 11.16 3.50 -27.65
N ASN A 102 12.15 4.34 -27.92
CA ASN A 102 13.53 4.11 -27.48
C ASN A 102 13.66 4.18 -25.94
N LYS A 103 12.94 5.09 -25.26
CA LYS A 103 13.01 5.30 -23.83
C LYS A 103 12.48 4.10 -23.05
N CYS A 104 11.30 3.61 -23.39
CA CYS A 104 10.68 2.49 -22.69
C CYS A 104 10.86 1.11 -23.39
N ARG A 105 11.51 1.08 -24.54
CA ARG A 105 11.74 -0.15 -25.35
C ARG A 105 10.45 -0.93 -25.60
N GLY A 106 9.38 -0.22 -25.95
CA GLY A 106 8.09 -0.82 -26.25
C GLY A 106 7.27 -1.26 -25.05
N GLN A 107 7.66 -0.94 -23.82
CA GLN A 107 6.91 -1.30 -22.61
C GLN A 107 5.80 -0.30 -22.26
N GLY A 108 5.87 0.95 -22.73
CA GLY A 108 4.94 2.02 -22.40
C GLY A 108 5.13 2.60 -21.00
N ARG A 109 6.08 2.07 -20.23
CA ARG A 109 6.41 2.48 -18.85
C ARG A 109 7.92 2.46 -18.63
N VAL A 110 8.39 3.20 -17.63
CA VAL A 110 9.81 3.26 -17.24
C VAL A 110 9.94 3.13 -15.74
N ARG A 111 11.05 2.57 -15.27
CA ARG A 111 11.37 2.53 -13.85
C ARG A 111 11.75 3.92 -13.37
N ALA A 112 11.21 4.34 -12.23
CA ALA A 112 11.52 5.60 -11.59
C ALA A 112 11.40 5.48 -10.09
N ARG A 113 12.15 6.32 -9.38
CA ARG A 113 11.98 6.52 -7.95
C ARG A 113 11.02 7.67 -7.73
N ARG A 114 10.08 7.47 -6.83
CA ARG A 114 9.04 8.45 -6.50
C ARG A 114 8.85 8.54 -5.00
N THR A 115 8.66 9.76 -4.50
CA THR A 115 8.23 9.98 -3.12
C THR A 115 6.73 9.78 -3.01
N LEU A 116 6.33 9.05 -1.99
CA LEU A 116 4.94 8.81 -1.63
C LEU A 116 4.69 9.45 -0.26
N ASP A 117 3.77 10.40 -0.22
CA ASP A 117 3.35 11.04 1.02
C ASP A 117 2.16 10.28 1.62
N LEU A 118 2.34 9.82 2.85
CA LEU A 118 1.38 9.04 3.61
C LEU A 118 0.85 9.86 4.77
N ASN A 119 -0.45 10.06 4.81
CA ASN A 119 -1.12 10.59 5.99
C ASN A 119 -1.72 9.41 6.77
N ILE A 120 -1.07 9.05 7.87
CA ILE A 120 -1.51 7.95 8.73
C ILE A 120 -2.36 8.55 9.84
N PRO A 121 -3.65 8.15 9.94
CA PRO A 121 -4.54 8.69 10.96
C PRO A 121 -4.09 8.27 12.37
N ALA A 122 -4.49 9.06 13.36
CA ALA A 122 -4.32 8.70 14.75
C ALA A 122 -5.11 7.43 15.12
N GLY A 123 -4.64 6.69 16.10
CA GLY A 123 -5.34 5.51 16.61
C GLY A 123 -5.10 4.22 15.81
N VAL A 124 -4.26 4.23 14.80
CA VAL A 124 -3.96 3.01 14.02
C VAL A 124 -3.45 1.89 14.91
N GLU A 125 -3.81 0.65 14.58
CA GLU A 125 -3.35 -0.54 15.29
C GLU A 125 -2.15 -1.17 14.59
N ASP A 126 -1.36 -1.92 15.38
CA ASP A 126 -0.30 -2.74 14.82
C ASP A 126 -0.87 -3.78 13.84
N GLY A 127 -0.22 -3.93 12.69
CA GLY A 127 -0.69 -4.82 11.62
C GLY A 127 -1.84 -4.26 10.78
N LEU A 128 -2.30 -3.03 11.01
CA LEU A 128 -3.30 -2.41 10.14
C LEU A 128 -2.74 -2.24 8.74
N ARG A 129 -3.54 -2.62 7.73
CA ARG A 129 -3.21 -2.43 6.33
C ARG A 129 -4.03 -1.30 5.72
N LEU A 130 -3.33 -0.30 5.19
CA LEU A 130 -3.93 0.80 4.43
C LEU A 130 -3.76 0.51 2.93
N GLN A 131 -4.82 0.74 2.14
CA GLN A 131 -4.79 0.60 0.70
C GLN A 131 -4.78 1.98 0.03
N LEU A 132 -3.79 2.21 -0.81
CA LEU A 132 -3.67 3.41 -1.65
C LEU A 132 -3.97 3.01 -3.09
N SER A 133 -5.21 3.19 -3.49
CA SER A 133 -5.68 2.78 -4.81
C SER A 133 -5.03 3.59 -5.92
N GLY A 134 -4.58 2.90 -6.98
CA GLY A 134 -3.98 3.52 -8.15
C GLY A 134 -2.63 4.20 -7.89
N GLN A 135 -1.93 3.84 -6.82
CA GLN A 135 -0.60 4.37 -6.49
C GLN A 135 0.53 3.37 -6.76
N GLY A 136 0.21 2.17 -7.22
CA GLY A 136 1.18 1.13 -7.58
C GLY A 136 1.89 1.39 -8.91
N GLU A 137 2.49 0.34 -9.46
CA GLU A 137 3.15 0.44 -10.76
C GLU A 137 2.16 0.72 -11.89
N VAL A 138 2.57 1.53 -12.86
CA VAL A 138 1.85 1.67 -14.13
C VAL A 138 1.96 0.35 -14.90
N GLY A 139 0.87 -0.08 -15.49
CA GLY A 139 0.80 -1.30 -16.26
C GLY A 139 1.54 -1.22 -17.60
N PHE A 140 1.77 -2.37 -18.23
CA PHE A 140 2.33 -2.40 -19.57
C PHE A 140 1.42 -1.68 -20.58
N ALA A 141 2.02 -1.09 -21.57
CA ALA A 141 1.34 -0.33 -22.62
C ALA A 141 0.35 0.72 -22.07
N GLY A 142 0.79 1.46 -21.04
CA GLY A 142 -0.02 2.47 -20.38
C GLY A 142 -1.26 1.93 -19.67
N GLY A 143 -1.22 0.68 -19.25
CA GLY A 143 -2.30 0.05 -18.50
C GLY A 143 -2.55 0.69 -17.15
N PRO A 144 -3.71 0.42 -16.52
CA PRO A 144 -4.07 0.97 -15.22
C PRO A 144 -2.99 0.69 -14.18
N GLN A 145 -2.83 1.60 -13.25
CA GLN A 145 -1.91 1.42 -12.13
C GLN A 145 -2.42 0.33 -11.18
N GLY A 146 -1.49 -0.34 -10.52
CA GLY A 146 -1.76 -1.17 -9.36
C GLY A 146 -2.05 -0.33 -8.13
N ASP A 147 -2.17 -0.99 -6.99
CA ASP A 147 -2.38 -0.37 -5.68
C ASP A 147 -1.12 -0.49 -4.82
N ILE A 148 -1.00 0.35 -3.81
CA ILE A 148 -0.01 0.19 -2.76
C ILE A 148 -0.73 -0.20 -1.48
N TYR A 149 -0.25 -1.27 -0.85
CA TYR A 149 -0.66 -1.68 0.49
C TYR A 149 0.43 -1.27 1.47
N VAL A 150 0.03 -0.56 2.51
CA VAL A 150 0.91 -0.09 3.57
C VAL A 150 0.59 -0.85 4.84
N ASP A 151 1.49 -1.72 5.28
CA ASP A 151 1.38 -2.41 6.56
C ASP A 151 2.00 -1.55 7.65
N ILE A 152 1.18 -1.18 8.62
CA ILE A 152 1.62 -0.40 9.79
C ILE A 152 2.24 -1.36 10.80
N ALA A 153 3.44 -1.03 11.25
CA ALA A 153 4.10 -1.73 12.35
C ALA A 153 4.36 -0.76 13.50
N VAL A 154 3.74 -1.00 14.63
CA VAL A 154 3.91 -0.16 15.81
C VAL A 154 5.07 -0.69 16.65
N ARG A 155 6.07 0.15 16.89
CA ARG A 155 7.20 -0.20 17.76
C ARG A 155 6.77 -0.23 19.20
N ALA A 156 7.27 -1.21 19.95
CA ALA A 156 7.10 -1.24 21.40
C ALA A 156 7.69 0.03 22.02
N HIS A 157 6.99 0.58 23.00
CA HIS A 157 7.46 1.72 23.78
C HIS A 157 8.11 1.24 25.09
N GLU A 158 9.14 1.94 25.54
CA GLU A 158 9.90 1.54 26.74
C GLU A 158 9.07 1.59 28.03
N ILE A 159 8.19 2.57 28.12
CA ILE A 159 7.41 2.87 29.35
C ILE A 159 5.97 2.41 29.22
N TYR A 160 5.35 2.64 28.05
CA TYR A 160 3.93 2.45 27.84
C TYR A 160 3.63 1.17 27.07
N SER A 161 2.65 0.43 27.54
CA SER A 161 1.99 -0.64 26.80
C SER A 161 0.59 -0.21 26.39
N ARG A 162 0.13 -0.65 25.20
CA ARG A 162 -1.17 -0.33 24.66
C ARG A 162 -2.12 -1.53 24.80
N SER A 163 -3.34 -1.27 25.24
CA SER A 163 -4.43 -2.24 25.23
C SER A 163 -5.70 -1.60 24.66
N GLY A 164 -6.06 -1.92 23.42
CA GLY A 164 -7.10 -1.19 22.72
C GLY A 164 -6.71 0.27 22.49
N ASP A 165 -7.48 1.20 23.03
CA ASP A 165 -7.18 2.63 22.99
C ASP A 165 -6.58 3.15 24.31
N ASP A 166 -6.49 2.28 25.32
CA ASP A 166 -5.90 2.62 26.60
C ASP A 166 -4.40 2.38 26.62
N LEU A 167 -3.71 3.16 27.43
CA LEU A 167 -2.28 3.03 27.70
C LEU A 167 -2.09 2.59 29.15
N HIS A 168 -1.05 1.82 29.38
CA HIS A 168 -0.66 1.35 30.70
C HIS A 168 0.82 1.63 30.92
N CYS A 169 1.16 2.09 32.11
CA CYS A 169 2.54 2.19 32.56
C CYS A 169 2.64 1.78 34.04
N THR A 170 3.83 1.48 34.48
CA THR A 170 4.13 1.22 35.87
C THR A 170 4.84 2.42 36.50
N LEU A 171 4.29 2.98 37.54
CA LEU A 171 4.92 4.02 38.32
C LEU A 171 5.53 3.42 39.59
N GLU A 172 6.84 3.56 39.72
CA GLU A 172 7.54 3.20 40.94
C GLU A 172 7.46 4.35 41.97
N VAL A 173 6.87 4.08 43.11
CA VAL A 173 6.67 5.05 44.20
C VAL A 173 7.52 4.65 45.38
N PRO A 174 8.35 5.56 45.97
CA PRO A 174 9.06 5.30 47.20
C PRO A 174 8.11 4.95 48.35
N LEU A 175 8.52 4.03 49.24
CA LEU A 175 7.67 3.55 50.32
C LEU A 175 7.14 4.70 51.23
N HIS A 176 7.97 5.70 51.50
CA HIS A 176 7.55 6.84 52.32
C HIS A 176 6.44 7.68 51.65
N ASP A 177 6.47 7.83 50.32
CA ASP A 177 5.44 8.53 49.58
C ASP A 177 4.13 7.73 49.52
N ALA A 178 4.23 6.41 49.40
CA ALA A 178 3.05 5.54 49.45
C ALA A 178 2.39 5.55 50.83
N VAL A 179 3.16 5.61 51.92
CA VAL A 179 2.64 5.63 53.28
C VAL A 179 2.04 6.99 53.67
N LEU A 180 2.73 8.07 53.32
CA LEU A 180 2.34 9.43 53.76
C LEU A 180 1.43 10.15 52.77
N GLY A 181 1.39 9.66 51.53
CA GLY A 181 0.81 10.36 50.39
C GLY A 181 1.77 11.44 49.88
N ASN A 182 1.80 11.61 48.59
CA ASN A 182 2.64 12.63 47.94
C ASN A 182 2.09 12.94 46.54
N ARG A 183 2.71 13.89 45.85
CA ARG A 183 2.46 14.16 44.46
C ARG A 183 3.63 13.65 43.64
N ALA A 184 3.32 12.88 42.59
CA ALA A 184 4.30 12.41 41.65
C ALA A 184 4.06 13.04 40.26
N LYS A 185 5.13 13.26 39.50
CA LYS A 185 5.04 13.69 38.12
C LYS A 185 5.25 12.49 37.21
N ILE A 186 4.38 12.35 36.24
CA ILE A 186 4.54 11.40 35.16
C ILE A 186 4.60 12.13 33.83
N GLU A 187 5.45 11.65 32.94
CA GLU A 187 5.50 12.12 31.56
C GLU A 187 4.39 11.45 30.76
N THR A 188 3.56 12.21 30.09
CA THR A 188 2.55 11.69 29.15
C THR A 188 2.83 12.22 27.77
N PHE A 189 2.16 11.68 26.74
CA PHE A 189 2.30 12.19 25.37
C PHE A 189 1.81 13.65 25.22
N ASP A 190 1.01 14.16 26.16
CA ASP A 190 0.59 15.57 26.20
C ASP A 190 1.49 16.44 27.08
N GLY A 191 2.57 15.88 27.61
CA GLY A 191 3.48 16.52 28.56
C GLY A 191 3.34 16.00 29.98
N PRO A 192 4.11 16.56 30.90
CA PRO A 192 4.12 16.13 32.32
C PRO A 192 2.81 16.45 33.04
N ILE A 193 2.33 15.51 33.81
CA ILE A 193 1.13 15.64 34.65
C ILE A 193 1.49 15.31 36.10
N GLU A 194 0.98 16.10 37.04
CA GLU A 194 1.01 15.78 38.47
C GLU A 194 -0.14 14.86 38.85
N ILE A 195 0.17 13.76 39.52
CA ILE A 195 -0.79 12.81 40.06
C ILE A 195 -0.68 12.76 41.58
N GLN A 196 -1.80 12.54 42.24
CA GLN A 196 -1.86 12.39 43.68
C GLN A 196 -1.67 10.91 44.05
N ILE A 197 -0.68 10.63 44.90
CA ILE A 197 -0.50 9.35 45.57
C ILE A 197 -1.25 9.45 46.90
N GLU A 198 -2.27 8.63 47.07
CA GLU A 198 -3.06 8.63 48.28
C GLU A 198 -2.29 8.04 49.46
N HIS A 199 -2.60 8.51 50.66
CA HIS A 199 -2.05 7.95 51.89
C HIS A 199 -2.44 6.47 52.04
N GLY A 200 -1.45 5.62 52.27
CA GLY A 200 -1.65 4.18 52.43
C GLY A 200 -1.76 3.42 51.08
N SER A 201 -1.37 4.02 49.98
CA SER A 201 -1.32 3.35 48.68
C SER A 201 -0.47 2.09 48.72
N GLN A 202 -0.93 1.06 48.01
CA GLN A 202 -0.29 -0.26 47.97
C GLN A 202 0.18 -0.62 46.58
N SER A 203 1.10 -1.57 46.51
CA SER A 203 1.54 -2.11 45.23
C SER A 203 0.36 -2.76 44.50
N GLY A 204 0.15 -2.38 43.25
CA GLY A 204 -0.96 -2.85 42.41
C GLY A 204 -2.17 -1.91 42.39
N ASP A 205 -2.17 -0.83 43.19
CA ASP A 205 -3.19 0.21 43.05
C ASP A 205 -3.12 0.87 41.69
N GLN A 206 -4.28 1.22 41.14
CA GLN A 206 -4.40 1.80 39.80
C GLN A 206 -4.89 3.25 39.87
N ILE A 207 -4.25 4.12 39.13
CA ILE A 207 -4.62 5.52 38.97
C ILE A 207 -5.02 5.72 37.49
N HIS A 208 -6.23 6.20 37.28
CA HIS A 208 -6.75 6.41 35.92
C HIS A 208 -6.69 7.88 35.52
N LEU A 209 -6.02 8.17 34.43
CA LEU A 209 -5.96 9.50 33.82
C LEU A 209 -6.81 9.54 32.56
N LYS A 210 -7.96 10.18 32.66
CA LYS A 210 -8.93 10.23 31.55
C LYS A 210 -8.39 10.96 30.32
N ASN A 211 -8.70 10.43 29.13
CA ASN A 211 -8.33 11.01 27.84
C ASN A 211 -6.81 11.18 27.63
N LYS A 212 -6.00 10.33 28.25
CA LYS A 212 -4.54 10.34 28.10
C LYS A 212 -3.99 9.12 27.33
N GLY A 213 -4.89 8.27 26.86
CA GLY A 213 -4.60 7.13 26.00
C GLY A 213 -4.44 7.49 24.52
N VAL A 214 -4.64 6.52 23.68
CA VAL A 214 -4.57 6.61 22.22
C VAL A 214 -5.86 7.25 21.68
N THR A 215 -5.75 8.04 20.63
CA THR A 215 -6.92 8.59 19.92
C THR A 215 -7.72 7.48 19.27
N HIS A 216 -9.04 7.54 19.35
CA HIS A 216 -9.89 6.57 18.68
C HIS A 216 -9.75 6.67 17.14
N LEU A 217 -9.49 5.55 16.47
CA LEU A 217 -9.37 5.51 15.02
C LEU A 217 -10.70 5.90 14.33
N ARG A 218 -11.82 5.57 14.97
CA ARG A 218 -13.17 5.91 14.49
C ARG A 218 -13.94 6.62 15.60
N GLY A 219 -14.36 7.84 15.31
CA GLY A 219 -15.09 8.67 16.27
C GLY A 219 -14.26 9.82 16.82
N SER A 220 -14.61 10.31 17.98
CA SER A 220 -13.93 11.41 18.68
C SER A 220 -13.51 10.96 20.08
N GLY A 221 -12.42 11.53 20.58
CA GLY A 221 -11.92 11.24 21.91
C GLY A 221 -10.68 10.34 21.91
N ARG A 222 -10.25 10.01 23.10
CA ARG A 222 -9.06 9.20 23.39
C ARG A 222 -9.37 8.20 24.51
N GLY A 223 -8.66 7.10 24.54
CA GLY A 223 -8.64 6.20 25.68
C GLY A 223 -8.00 6.84 26.92
N ASP A 224 -7.87 6.08 27.97
CA ASP A 224 -7.31 6.48 29.26
C ASP A 224 -5.85 5.99 29.43
N LEU A 225 -5.13 6.54 30.38
CA LEU A 225 -3.83 6.08 30.86
C LEU A 225 -3.96 5.62 32.29
#